data_0897e23bbaf497e1e408ef319b717bfb
#
_entry.id   0897e23bbaf497e1e408ef319b717bfb
#
_cell.length_a   1.000
_cell.length_b   1.000
_cell.length_c   1.000
_cell.angle_alpha   90.00
_cell.angle_beta   90.00
_cell.angle_gamma   90.00
#
_symmetry.space_group_name_H-M   'P 1'
#
loop_
_entity.id
_entity.type
_entity.pdbx_description
1 polymer ?
#
loop_
_entity_poly.entity_id
_entity_poly.type
_entity_poly.pdbx_seq_one_letter_code
_entity_poly.pdbx_strand_id
1 'polypeptide(L)'
;MKKRVFSVLLALVLMLCAVPLPVHAAANEITVYNWGQYISDGTDDSLDVIKAFEEETGIKVNYLTFDSNESMYTKLKTGGTTFDVIIPSDYMIAKLISED
;
A
#
# COMPACT_ATOMS: atom_id res chain seq x y z
N MET A 1 -54.09 -17.48 6.87
CA MET A 1 -53.53 -16.52 5.92
C MET A 1 -52.52 -15.57 6.56
N LYS A 2 -52.78 -15.00 7.73
CA LYS A 2 -51.83 -14.07 8.40
C LYS A 2 -50.49 -14.73 8.78
N LYS A 3 -50.49 -16.01 9.18
CA LYS A 3 -49.25 -16.75 9.51
C LYS A 3 -48.36 -17.05 8.29
N ARG A 4 -48.94 -17.22 7.09
CA ARG A 4 -48.20 -17.49 5.86
C ARG A 4 -47.55 -16.22 5.31
N VAL A 5 -48.22 -15.08 5.42
CA VAL A 5 -47.70 -13.77 5.01
C VAL A 5 -46.54 -13.37 5.92
N PHE A 6 -46.62 -13.62 7.22
CA PHE A 6 -45.55 -13.34 8.17
C PHE A 6 -44.30 -14.21 7.90
N SER A 7 -44.50 -15.50 7.57
CA SER A 7 -43.38 -16.40 7.20
C SER A 7 -42.70 -15.97 5.92
N VAL A 8 -43.43 -15.51 4.92
CA VAL A 8 -42.85 -15.03 3.64
C VAL A 8 -42.10 -13.72 3.87
N LEU A 9 -42.63 -12.81 4.69
CA LEU A 9 -41.95 -11.55 5.03
C LEU A 9 -40.64 -11.82 5.82
N LEU A 10 -40.64 -12.75 6.76
CA LEU A 10 -39.46 -13.13 7.52
C LEU A 10 -38.40 -13.78 6.62
N ALA A 11 -38.79 -14.63 5.66
CA ALA A 11 -37.91 -15.23 4.69
C ALA A 11 -37.31 -14.17 3.76
N LEU A 12 -38.08 -13.16 3.36
CA LEU A 12 -37.60 -12.05 2.50
C LEU A 12 -36.58 -11.16 3.24
N VAL A 13 -36.81 -10.90 4.54
CA VAL A 13 -35.88 -10.12 5.39
C VAL A 13 -34.59 -10.90 5.62
N LEU A 14 -34.65 -12.22 5.82
CA LEU A 14 -33.47 -13.07 5.94
C LEU A 14 -32.68 -13.17 4.62
N MET A 15 -33.36 -13.13 3.47
CA MET A 15 -32.71 -13.14 2.17
C MET A 15 -32.00 -11.80 1.85
N LEU A 16 -32.49 -10.68 2.38
CA LEU A 16 -31.87 -9.37 2.23
C LEU A 16 -30.58 -9.24 3.05
N CYS A 17 -30.44 -9.99 4.14
CA CYS A 17 -29.22 -10.02 4.97
C CYS A 17 -28.08 -10.87 4.38
N ALA A 18 -28.33 -11.61 3.31
CA ALA A 18 -27.35 -12.47 2.65
C ALA A 18 -26.66 -11.82 1.44
N VAL A 19 -26.88 -10.53 1.19
CA VAL A 19 -26.08 -9.80 0.20
C VAL A 19 -24.67 -9.65 0.75
N PRO A 20 -23.66 -10.29 0.17
CA PRO A 20 -22.30 -10.06 0.59
C PRO A 20 -22.00 -8.57 0.30
N LEU A 21 -21.83 -7.80 1.36
CA LEU A 21 -21.28 -6.47 1.24
C LEU A 21 -19.91 -6.65 0.59
N PRO A 22 -19.57 -5.86 -0.44
CA PRO A 22 -18.22 -5.90 -0.99
C PRO A 22 -17.26 -5.54 0.14
N VAL A 23 -16.59 -6.56 0.67
CA VAL A 23 -15.42 -6.33 1.50
C VAL A 23 -14.40 -5.71 0.56
N HIS A 24 -14.23 -4.40 0.63
CA HIS A 24 -13.08 -3.75 0.04
C HIS A 24 -11.87 -4.38 0.72
N ALA A 25 -11.23 -5.34 0.03
CA ALA A 25 -9.90 -5.76 0.41
C ALA A 25 -9.07 -4.49 0.48
N ALA A 26 -8.47 -4.18 1.63
CA ALA A 26 -7.47 -3.14 1.75
C ALA A 26 -6.46 -3.38 0.62
N ALA A 27 -6.19 -2.36 -0.21
CA ALA A 27 -5.24 -2.49 -1.30
C ALA A 27 -3.90 -2.91 -0.70
N ASN A 28 -3.45 -4.14 -0.97
CA ASN A 28 -2.15 -4.64 -0.56
C ASN A 28 -1.08 -4.02 -1.45
N GLU A 29 -0.84 -2.75 -1.23
CA GLU A 29 0.08 -1.93 -2.03
C GLU A 29 0.78 -0.93 -1.12
N ILE A 30 2.10 -0.82 -1.28
CA ILE A 30 2.93 0.16 -0.59
C ILE A 30 3.77 0.94 -1.60
N THR A 31 4.10 2.18 -1.25
CA THR A 31 5.01 3.04 -2.01
C THR A 31 6.31 3.19 -1.23
N VAL A 32 7.41 2.75 -1.83
CA VAL A 32 8.75 2.79 -1.24
C VAL A 32 9.62 3.78 -2.02
N TYR A 33 10.32 4.65 -1.31
CA TYR A 33 11.20 5.66 -1.88
C TYR A 33 12.62 5.48 -1.35
N ASN A 34 13.52 5.02 -2.21
CA ASN A 34 14.86 4.58 -1.84
C ASN A 34 15.91 5.18 -2.76
N TRP A 35 17.16 5.00 -2.40
CA TRP A 35 18.30 5.35 -3.25
C TRP A 35 18.31 4.54 -4.54
N GLY A 36 18.72 5.17 -5.64
CA GLY A 36 19.03 4.46 -6.86
C GLY A 36 20.15 3.43 -6.62
N GLN A 37 20.02 2.24 -7.19
CA GLN A 37 21.03 1.17 -7.10
C GLN A 37 21.33 0.68 -5.66
N TYR A 38 20.38 0.87 -4.74
CA TYR A 38 20.54 0.46 -3.35
C TYR A 38 20.17 -0.99 -3.09
N ILE A 39 19.29 -1.53 -3.91
CA ILE A 39 18.90 -2.95 -3.91
C ILE A 39 19.00 -3.51 -5.33
N SER A 40 19.20 -4.82 -5.45
CA SER A 40 19.25 -5.49 -6.74
C SER A 40 17.88 -5.56 -7.42
N ASP A 41 17.86 -5.48 -8.73
CA ASP A 41 16.66 -5.35 -9.56
C ASP A 41 16.49 -6.45 -10.61
N GLY A 42 17.28 -7.51 -10.54
CA GLY A 42 17.26 -8.62 -11.48
C GLY A 42 18.18 -8.45 -12.69
N THR A 43 18.88 -7.32 -12.81
CA THR A 43 19.91 -7.13 -13.84
C THR A 43 21.19 -7.88 -13.48
N ASP A 44 22.01 -8.23 -14.50
CA ASP A 44 23.31 -8.90 -14.31
C ASP A 44 23.25 -10.17 -13.44
N ASP A 45 22.21 -11.00 -13.66
CA ASP A 45 21.93 -12.23 -12.89
C ASP A 45 21.70 -12.00 -11.39
N SER A 46 21.39 -10.78 -10.99
CA SER A 46 21.05 -10.45 -9.60
C SER A 46 19.59 -10.83 -9.26
N LEU A 47 19.30 -10.93 -7.98
CA LEU A 47 17.94 -11.11 -7.50
C LEU A 47 17.12 -9.82 -7.72
N ASP A 48 15.94 -9.94 -8.31
CA ASP A 48 14.94 -8.87 -8.27
C ASP A 48 14.25 -8.87 -6.90
N VAL A 49 14.74 -8.03 -6.00
CA VAL A 49 14.28 -7.96 -4.61
C VAL A 49 12.82 -7.55 -4.51
N ILE A 50 12.38 -6.58 -5.30
CA ILE A 50 10.98 -6.11 -5.28
C ILE A 50 10.04 -7.22 -5.74
N LYS A 51 10.37 -7.88 -6.84
CA LYS A 51 9.57 -8.99 -7.35
C LYS A 51 9.49 -10.14 -6.35
N ALA A 52 10.62 -10.52 -5.75
CA ALA A 52 10.66 -11.57 -4.73
C ALA A 52 9.79 -11.23 -3.52
N PHE A 53 9.82 -9.98 -3.05
CA PHE A 53 8.96 -9.50 -1.97
C PHE A 53 7.48 -9.57 -2.35
N GLU A 54 7.11 -9.11 -3.55
CA GLU A 54 5.73 -9.16 -4.02
C GLU A 54 5.22 -10.60 -4.14
N GLU A 55 6.04 -11.52 -4.64
CA GLU A 55 5.70 -12.95 -4.75
C GLU A 55 5.53 -13.61 -3.37
N GLU A 56 6.37 -13.27 -2.40
CA GLU A 56 6.30 -13.84 -1.06
C GLU A 56 5.15 -13.29 -0.23
N THR A 57 4.85 -12.00 -0.34
CA THR A 57 3.91 -11.30 0.55
C THR A 57 2.53 -11.05 -0.08
N GLY A 58 2.43 -11.04 -1.40
CA GLY A 58 1.24 -10.58 -2.12
C GLY A 58 1.03 -9.06 -2.05
N ILE A 59 2.01 -8.31 -1.54
CA ILE A 59 1.96 -6.86 -1.44
C ILE A 59 2.64 -6.26 -2.67
N LYS A 60 1.92 -5.48 -3.45
CA LYS A 60 2.48 -4.73 -4.58
C LYS A 60 3.33 -3.57 -4.08
N VAL A 61 4.49 -3.37 -4.69
CA VAL A 61 5.41 -2.28 -4.35
C VAL A 61 5.50 -1.28 -5.50
N ASN A 62 5.11 -0.04 -5.24
CA ASN A 62 5.43 1.09 -6.09
C ASN A 62 6.81 1.60 -5.67
N TYR A 63 7.82 1.22 -6.44
CA TYR A 63 9.20 1.51 -6.09
C TYR A 63 9.70 2.76 -6.84
N LEU A 64 10.08 3.77 -6.08
CA LEU A 64 10.62 5.03 -6.57
C LEU A 64 12.03 5.22 -6.04
N THR A 65 12.87 5.88 -6.80
CA THR A 65 14.26 6.14 -6.43
C THR A 65 14.59 7.62 -6.43
N PHE A 66 15.59 7.99 -5.63
CA PHE A 66 16.17 9.33 -5.60
C PHE A 66 17.70 9.22 -5.62
N ASP A 67 18.35 10.30 -5.99
CA ASP A 67 19.82 10.41 -6.11
C ASP A 67 20.45 11.30 -5.02
N SER A 68 19.63 12.08 -4.31
CA SER A 68 20.09 12.92 -3.19
C SER A 68 19.01 13.05 -2.12
N ASN A 69 19.44 13.23 -0.87
CA ASN A 69 18.50 13.53 0.23
C ASN A 69 17.69 14.80 -0.04
N GLU A 70 18.30 15.80 -0.66
CA GLU A 70 17.70 17.10 -0.96
C GLU A 70 16.58 16.97 -2.00
N SER A 71 16.80 16.18 -3.06
CA SER A 71 15.76 15.92 -4.07
C SER A 71 14.59 15.12 -3.49
N MET A 72 14.89 14.13 -2.66
CA MET A 72 13.86 13.36 -1.93
C MET A 72 13.06 14.27 -1.01
N TYR A 73 13.71 15.10 -0.20
CA TYR A 73 13.10 16.06 0.70
C TYR A 73 12.16 17.03 -0.04
N THR A 74 12.62 17.59 -1.15
CA THR A 74 11.81 18.49 -1.98
C THR A 74 10.53 17.80 -2.46
N LYS A 75 10.63 16.54 -2.89
CA LYS A 75 9.47 15.77 -3.33
C LYS A 75 8.49 15.50 -2.20
N LEU A 76 8.98 15.18 -1.01
CA LEU A 76 8.13 15.02 0.18
C LEU A 76 7.36 16.31 0.51
N LYS A 77 8.04 17.46 0.48
CA LYS A 77 7.45 18.76 0.80
C LYS A 77 6.48 19.26 -0.26
N THR A 78 6.73 18.95 -1.53
CA THR A 78 5.84 19.33 -2.63
C THR A 78 4.47 18.62 -2.54
N GLY A 79 4.45 17.42 -1.97
CA GLY A 79 3.23 16.61 -1.85
C GLY A 79 2.82 15.95 -3.16
N GLY A 80 1.58 15.47 -3.23
CA GLY A 80 1.03 14.79 -4.40
C GLY A 80 1.33 13.28 -4.47
N THR A 81 2.28 12.79 -3.70
CA THR A 81 2.58 11.35 -3.55
C THR A 81 2.62 11.01 -2.07
N THR A 82 1.93 9.95 -1.68
CA THR A 82 2.03 9.39 -0.33
C THR A 82 3.08 8.28 -0.34
N PHE A 83 4.05 8.36 0.54
CA PHE A 83 5.08 7.35 0.73
C PHE A 83 4.82 6.57 2.02
N ASP A 84 4.92 5.25 1.94
CA ASP A 84 4.80 4.37 3.12
C ASP A 84 6.16 4.14 3.77
N VAL A 85 7.21 4.07 2.95
CA VAL A 85 8.59 3.86 3.39
C VAL A 85 9.53 4.79 2.64
N ILE A 86 10.38 5.49 3.38
CA ILE A 86 11.50 6.29 2.82
C ILE A 86 12.81 5.89 3.50
N ILE A 87 13.90 5.90 2.76
CA ILE A 87 15.21 5.43 3.22
C ILE A 87 16.25 6.54 3.04
N PRO A 88 16.18 7.65 3.82
CA PRO A 88 17.16 8.73 3.74
C PRO A 88 18.41 8.46 4.59
N SER A 89 19.40 9.35 4.47
CA SER A 89 20.53 9.37 5.40
C SER A 89 20.12 9.92 6.78
N ASP A 90 20.93 9.63 7.79
CA ASP A 90 20.68 9.96 9.20
C ASP A 90 20.41 11.45 9.46
N TYR A 91 21.20 12.35 8.84
CA TYR A 91 20.99 13.78 8.99
C TYR A 91 19.64 14.26 8.44
N MET A 92 19.17 13.62 7.37
CA MET A 92 17.87 13.93 6.78
C MET A 92 16.72 13.38 7.63
N ILE A 93 16.91 12.22 8.24
CA ILE A 93 15.96 11.68 9.22
C ILE A 93 15.82 12.66 10.39
N ALA A 94 16.92 13.13 10.94
CA ALA A 94 16.92 14.12 12.02
C ALA A 94 16.19 15.41 11.63
N LYS A 95 16.42 15.90 10.41
CA LYS A 95 15.73 17.07 9.86
C LYS A 95 14.23 16.84 9.76
N LEU A 96 13.79 15.74 9.19
CA LEU A 96 12.37 15.42 9.04
C LEU A 96 11.66 15.32 10.37
N ILE A 97 12.28 14.68 11.38
CA ILE A 97 11.74 14.60 12.75
C ILE A 97 11.61 15.99 13.37
N SER A 98 12.59 16.87 13.13
CA SER A 98 12.56 18.22 13.72
C SER A 98 11.48 19.14 13.14
N GLU A 99 10.95 18.79 11.98
CA GLU A 99 9.96 19.59 11.24
C GLU A 99 8.52 19.08 11.39
N ASP A 100 8.33 17.98 12.09
CA ASP A 100 7.01 17.37 12.29
C ASP A 100 6.13 18.14 13.31
#